data_1a5f3e3db7434a90e777fe4291f19bab
#
_entry.id   1a5f3e3db7434a90e777fe4291f19bab
#
_cell.length_a   1.000
_cell.length_b   1.000
_cell.length_c   1.000
_cell.angle_alpha   90.00
_cell.angle_beta   90.00
_cell.angle_gamma   90.00
#
_symmetry.space_group_name_H-M   'P 1'
#
loop_
_entity.id
_entity.type
_entity.pdbx_description
1 polymer ?
#
loop_
_entity_poly.entity_id
_entity_poly.type
_entity_poly.pdbx_seq_one_letter_code
_entity_poly.pdbx_strand_id
1 'polypeptide(L)'
;FAKETDAEMVFIGGGAGMAPMRSHLFDQLRRIKTDRKISFWYGARSLREMFYVEDYDTLAVENDNFDWHVALSDAQPEDDWDGLTGFIHNVLFEQYLKDHPAPEDCEYYMCGPPMMNKACIDMLLDLGVERENIFLDDFGG
;
A
#
# COMPACT_ATOMS: atom_id res chain seq x y z
N PHE A 1 -6.55 -5.06 -12.13
CA PHE A 1 -7.65 -4.11 -11.92
C PHE A 1 -8.37 -4.36 -10.62
N ALA A 2 -8.98 -3.28 -10.12
CA ALA A 2 -9.80 -3.36 -8.94
C ALA A 2 -11.14 -4.03 -9.27
N LYS A 3 -11.64 -4.85 -8.37
CA LYS A 3 -13.00 -5.37 -8.48
C LYS A 3 -14.02 -4.26 -8.28
N GLU A 4 -15.17 -4.39 -8.91
CA GLU A 4 -16.27 -3.45 -8.70
C GLU A 4 -17.07 -3.86 -7.46
N THR A 5 -16.54 -3.52 -6.29
CA THR A 5 -17.18 -3.77 -5.00
C THR A 5 -17.11 -2.49 -4.16
N ASP A 6 -17.75 -2.51 -3.01
CA ASP A 6 -17.67 -1.39 -2.05
C ASP A 6 -16.63 -1.63 -0.97
N ALA A 7 -15.84 -2.69 -1.09
CA ALA A 7 -14.85 -3.05 -0.08
C ALA A 7 -13.73 -2.01 0.00
N GLU A 8 -13.19 -1.87 1.21
CA GLU A 8 -12.01 -1.04 1.42
C GLU A 8 -10.83 -1.59 0.61
N MET A 9 -10.08 -0.71 -0.03
CA MET A 9 -8.89 -1.09 -0.81
C MET A 9 -7.62 -0.73 -0.04
N VAL A 10 -6.74 -1.69 0.13
CA VAL A 10 -5.44 -1.49 0.77
C VAL A 10 -4.37 -1.76 -0.28
N PHE A 11 -3.66 -0.72 -0.66
CA PHE A 11 -2.58 -0.81 -1.63
C PHE A 11 -1.25 -0.93 -0.89
N ILE A 12 -0.41 -1.85 -1.32
CA ILE A 12 0.91 -2.09 -0.70
C ILE A 12 1.93 -2.08 -1.83
N GLY A 13 2.90 -1.18 -1.74
CA GLY A 13 3.90 -1.06 -2.79
C GLY A 13 5.29 -0.83 -2.24
N GLY A 14 6.28 -1.02 -3.10
CA GLY A 14 7.67 -0.79 -2.73
C GLY A 14 8.62 -1.03 -3.89
N GLY A 15 9.88 -0.66 -3.68
CA GLY A 15 10.90 -0.83 -4.69
C GLY A 15 10.70 0.07 -5.89
N ALA A 16 11.26 -0.36 -7.04
CA ALA A 16 11.25 0.45 -8.26
C ALA A 16 9.96 0.33 -9.08
N GLY A 17 9.06 -0.61 -8.72
CA GLY A 17 7.86 -0.89 -9.50
C GLY A 17 6.67 -0.01 -9.17
N MET A 18 6.88 1.27 -8.86
CA MET A 18 5.83 2.13 -8.34
C MET A 18 4.96 2.80 -9.40
N ALA A 19 5.39 2.84 -10.66
CA ALA A 19 4.60 3.46 -11.71
C ALA A 19 3.23 2.80 -11.88
N PRO A 20 3.12 1.46 -11.89
CA PRO A 20 1.82 0.81 -11.93
C PRO A 20 0.94 1.12 -10.73
N MET A 21 1.51 1.18 -9.54
CA MET A 21 0.76 1.52 -8.33
C MET A 21 0.19 2.93 -8.43
N ARG A 22 1.01 3.88 -8.88
CA ARG A 22 0.58 5.25 -9.12
C ARG A 22 -0.59 5.29 -10.11
N SER A 23 -0.47 4.53 -11.20
CA SER A 23 -1.53 4.47 -12.21
C SER A 23 -2.84 3.95 -11.65
N HIS A 24 -2.80 2.91 -10.83
CA HIS A 24 -4.00 2.38 -10.19
C HIS A 24 -4.66 3.39 -9.26
N LEU A 25 -3.86 4.10 -8.46
CA LEU A 25 -4.38 5.09 -7.53
C LEU A 25 -5.02 6.26 -8.27
N PHE A 26 -4.36 6.75 -9.34
CA PHE A 26 -4.95 7.81 -10.16
C PHE A 26 -6.22 7.35 -10.84
N ASP A 27 -6.25 6.10 -11.33
CA ASP A 27 -7.43 5.55 -11.98
C ASP A 27 -8.62 5.54 -11.03
N GLN A 28 -8.43 5.03 -9.81
CA GLN A 28 -9.51 4.94 -8.83
C GLN A 28 -9.97 6.31 -8.35
N LEU A 29 -9.03 7.21 -8.06
CA LEU A 29 -9.35 8.46 -7.37
C LEU A 29 -9.70 9.60 -8.32
N ARG A 30 -9.07 9.65 -9.50
CA ARG A 30 -9.32 10.75 -10.45
C ARG A 30 -10.23 10.38 -11.59
N ARG A 31 -10.08 9.18 -12.17
CA ARG A 31 -10.90 8.76 -13.29
C ARG A 31 -12.24 8.19 -12.86
N ILE A 32 -12.21 7.19 -11.99
CA ILE A 32 -13.43 6.54 -11.48
C ILE A 32 -14.09 7.38 -10.40
N LYS A 33 -13.29 8.15 -9.65
CA LYS A 33 -13.75 8.96 -8.51
C LYS A 33 -14.49 8.13 -7.49
N THR A 34 -13.89 7.00 -7.14
CA THR A 34 -14.48 6.08 -6.18
C THR A 34 -14.62 6.74 -4.80
N ASP A 35 -15.67 6.38 -4.08
CA ASP A 35 -15.83 6.78 -2.69
C ASP A 35 -15.42 5.66 -1.72
N ARG A 36 -14.86 4.57 -2.23
CA ARG A 36 -14.31 3.49 -1.39
C ARG A 36 -13.16 4.04 -0.56
N LYS A 37 -13.03 3.53 0.67
CA LYS A 37 -11.89 3.87 1.49
C LYS A 37 -10.63 3.24 0.90
N ILE A 38 -9.58 4.03 0.70
CA ILE A 38 -8.32 3.58 0.11
C ILE A 38 -7.17 4.02 1.00
N SER A 39 -6.27 3.09 1.32
CA SER A 39 -5.01 3.41 1.96
C SER A 39 -3.87 2.84 1.14
N PHE A 40 -2.74 3.54 1.12
CA PHE A 40 -1.55 3.09 0.43
C PHE A 40 -0.39 3.01 1.41
N TRP A 41 0.22 1.84 1.49
CA TRP A 41 1.33 1.54 2.41
C TRP A 41 2.59 1.33 1.59
N TYR A 42 3.50 2.28 1.68
CA TYR A 42 4.69 2.34 0.85
C TYR A 42 5.89 1.88 1.69
N GLY A 43 6.51 0.76 1.31
CA GLY A 43 7.72 0.27 1.93
C GLY A 43 8.95 0.61 1.09
N ALA A 44 9.92 1.27 1.68
CA ALA A 44 11.19 1.58 1.05
C ALA A 44 12.31 1.32 2.04
N ARG A 45 13.55 1.15 1.56
CA ARG A 45 14.69 1.02 2.47
C ARG A 45 15.08 2.39 3.03
N SER A 46 15.14 3.39 2.16
CA SER A 46 15.51 4.75 2.55
C SER A 46 14.75 5.75 1.67
N LEU A 47 14.85 7.04 2.01
CA LEU A 47 14.18 8.09 1.23
C LEU A 47 14.65 8.16 -0.22
N ARG A 48 15.86 7.71 -0.50
CA ARG A 48 16.39 7.71 -1.87
C ARG A 48 15.61 6.81 -2.81
N GLU A 49 14.92 5.80 -2.27
CA GLU A 49 14.21 4.81 -3.08
C GLU A 49 12.76 5.19 -3.33
N MET A 50 12.32 6.32 -2.80
CA MET A 50 10.92 6.72 -2.91
C MET A 50 10.65 7.48 -4.21
N PHE A 51 9.52 7.15 -4.84
CA PHE A 51 9.06 7.77 -6.08
C PHE A 51 7.65 8.32 -5.90
N TYR A 52 7.35 9.40 -6.62
CA TYR A 52 5.99 9.94 -6.74
C TYR A 52 5.38 10.44 -5.43
N VAL A 53 6.20 10.82 -4.46
CA VAL A 53 5.73 11.29 -3.14
C VAL A 53 4.76 12.45 -3.29
N GLU A 54 5.10 13.42 -4.13
CA GLU A 54 4.24 14.59 -4.36
C GLU A 54 2.89 14.22 -4.93
N ASP A 55 2.86 13.20 -5.82
CA ASP A 55 1.61 12.73 -6.40
C ASP A 55 0.70 12.12 -5.34
N TYR A 56 1.25 11.33 -4.41
CA TYR A 56 0.46 10.72 -3.36
C TYR A 56 -0.05 11.76 -2.37
N ASP A 57 0.78 12.76 -2.02
CA ASP A 57 0.36 13.85 -1.16
C ASP A 57 -0.79 14.63 -1.80
N THR A 58 -0.70 14.88 -3.11
CA THR A 58 -1.74 15.58 -3.85
C THR A 58 -3.06 14.80 -3.82
N LEU A 59 -2.99 13.48 -4.05
CA LEU A 59 -4.18 12.64 -4.01
C LEU A 59 -4.82 12.64 -2.61
N ALA A 60 -4.01 12.65 -1.57
CA ALA A 60 -4.52 12.69 -0.19
C ALA A 60 -5.22 14.00 0.12
N VAL A 61 -4.72 15.12 -0.41
CA VAL A 61 -5.36 16.42 -0.23
C VAL A 61 -6.67 16.49 -1.02
N GLU A 62 -6.70 15.93 -2.22
CA GLU A 62 -7.87 15.98 -3.10
C GLU A 62 -9.00 15.04 -2.70
N ASN A 63 -8.70 13.98 -1.93
CA ASN A 63 -9.64 12.90 -1.65
C ASN A 63 -9.68 12.55 -0.17
N ASP A 64 -10.79 12.83 0.50
CA ASP A 64 -10.96 12.54 1.93
C ASP A 64 -10.93 11.04 2.22
N ASN A 65 -11.20 10.20 1.23
CA ASN A 65 -11.23 8.75 1.37
C ASN A 65 -9.88 8.09 1.11
N PHE A 66 -8.82 8.87 0.88
CA PHE A 66 -7.48 8.34 0.62
C PHE A 66 -6.47 8.85 1.64
N ASP A 67 -5.67 7.94 2.18
CA ASP A 67 -4.48 8.30 2.93
C ASP A 67 -3.32 7.39 2.54
N TRP A 68 -2.10 7.80 2.86
CA TRP A 68 -0.94 6.98 2.55
C TRP A 68 0.11 7.09 3.66
N HIS A 69 0.89 6.04 3.80
CA HIS A 69 1.86 5.88 4.88
C HIS A 69 3.15 5.30 4.33
N VAL A 70 4.27 5.70 4.91
CA VAL A 70 5.60 5.26 4.50
C VAL A 70 6.29 4.61 5.67
N ALA A 71 6.97 3.49 5.41
CA ALA A 71 7.87 2.87 6.38
C ALA A 71 9.23 2.66 5.73
N LEU A 72 10.28 3.06 6.43
CA LEU A 72 11.65 2.84 5.98
C LEU A 72 12.25 1.68 6.77
N SER A 73 12.72 0.64 6.07
CA SER A 73 13.32 -0.53 6.70
C SER A 73 14.81 -0.34 7.00
N ASP A 74 15.45 0.63 6.35
CA ASP A 74 16.88 0.90 6.51
C ASP A 74 17.14 2.40 6.34
N ALA A 75 16.47 3.20 7.18
CA ALA A 75 16.62 4.65 7.14
C ALA A 75 18.08 5.04 7.41
N GLN A 76 18.61 5.93 6.57
CA GLN A 76 19.98 6.38 6.69
C GLN A 76 20.06 7.66 7.52
N PRO A 77 21.22 7.97 8.15
CA PRO A 77 21.33 9.18 8.94
C PRO A 77 20.99 10.47 8.18
N GLU A 78 21.32 10.52 6.89
CA GLU A 78 21.02 11.68 6.05
C GLU A 78 19.52 11.83 5.76
N ASP A 79 18.73 10.81 5.98
CA ASP A 79 17.28 10.87 5.79
C ASP A 79 16.59 11.71 6.87
N ASP A 80 17.23 11.85 8.04
CA ASP A 80 16.65 12.53 9.20
C ASP A 80 15.20 12.08 9.44
N TRP A 81 14.99 10.76 9.40
CA TRP A 81 13.65 10.17 9.38
C TRP A 81 13.12 9.93 10.78
N ASP A 82 11.99 10.51 11.09
CA ASP A 82 11.31 10.35 12.38
C ASP A 82 9.96 9.65 12.24
N GLY A 83 9.66 9.10 11.07
CA GLY A 83 8.41 8.40 10.80
C GLY A 83 8.48 6.91 11.11
N LEU A 84 7.60 6.15 10.46
CA LEU A 84 7.51 4.71 10.67
C LEU A 84 8.76 4.00 10.16
N THR A 85 9.22 3.00 10.90
CA THR A 85 10.38 2.18 10.53
C THR A 85 10.03 0.71 10.57
N GLY A 86 10.75 -0.08 9.78
CA GLY A 86 10.56 -1.51 9.71
C GLY A 86 10.04 -1.95 8.35
N PHE A 87 9.80 -3.25 8.22
CA PHE A 87 9.25 -3.80 6.98
C PHE A 87 7.77 -3.47 6.87
N ILE A 88 7.31 -3.19 5.65
CA ILE A 88 5.96 -2.66 5.45
C ILE A 88 4.87 -3.63 5.94
N HIS A 89 5.09 -4.95 5.84
CA HIS A 89 4.07 -5.90 6.30
C HIS A 89 3.88 -5.81 7.82
N ASN A 90 4.95 -5.61 8.58
CA ASN A 90 4.87 -5.43 10.02
C ASN A 90 4.22 -4.10 10.38
N VAL A 91 4.59 -3.04 9.67
CA VAL A 91 4.04 -1.71 9.91
C VAL A 91 2.54 -1.68 9.61
N LEU A 92 2.14 -2.26 8.50
CA LEU A 92 0.71 -2.34 8.14
C LEU A 92 -0.08 -3.08 9.21
N PHE A 93 0.45 -4.20 9.69
CA PHE A 93 -0.21 -4.98 10.74
C PHE A 93 -0.32 -4.17 12.03
N GLU A 94 0.80 -3.64 12.53
CA GLU A 94 0.86 -2.97 13.83
C GLU A 94 0.09 -1.66 13.86
N GLN A 95 0.15 -0.89 12.77
CA GLN A 95 -0.45 0.44 12.72
C GLN A 95 -1.91 0.43 12.29
N TYR A 96 -2.37 -0.62 11.61
CA TYR A 96 -3.69 -0.60 11.01
C TYR A 96 -4.48 -1.89 11.15
N LEU A 97 -3.97 -2.99 10.62
CA LEU A 97 -4.78 -4.21 10.50
C LEU A 97 -5.04 -4.91 11.82
N LYS A 98 -4.11 -4.78 12.77
CA LYS A 98 -4.24 -5.39 14.08
C LYS A 98 -5.53 -4.96 14.79
N ASP A 99 -5.89 -3.69 14.66
CA ASP A 99 -7.08 -3.11 15.29
C ASP A 99 -8.23 -2.90 14.31
N HIS A 100 -8.09 -3.35 13.08
CA HIS A 100 -9.14 -3.22 12.07
C HIS A 100 -10.29 -4.17 12.38
N PRO A 101 -11.55 -3.71 12.33
CA PRO A 101 -12.68 -4.56 12.68
C PRO A 101 -12.91 -5.73 11.75
N ALA A 102 -12.51 -5.62 10.48
CA ALA A 102 -12.75 -6.67 9.49
C ALA A 102 -11.68 -6.67 8.40
N PRO A 103 -10.41 -7.01 8.73
CA PRO A 103 -9.36 -7.02 7.70
C PRO A 103 -9.63 -8.03 6.58
N GLU A 104 -10.36 -9.10 6.86
CA GLU A 104 -10.74 -10.12 5.88
C GLU A 104 -11.75 -9.61 4.86
N ASP A 105 -12.40 -8.49 5.10
CA ASP A 105 -13.36 -7.89 4.16
C ASP A 105 -12.73 -6.85 3.24
N CYS A 106 -11.44 -6.54 3.41
CA CYS A 106 -10.73 -5.61 2.54
C CYS A 106 -10.18 -6.32 1.31
N GLU A 107 -9.94 -5.55 0.26
CA GLU A 107 -9.21 -6.00 -0.92
C GLU A 107 -7.80 -5.42 -0.89
N TYR A 108 -6.81 -6.26 -1.16
CA TYR A 108 -5.40 -5.92 -1.06
C TYR A 108 -4.74 -5.98 -2.43
N TYR A 109 -4.08 -4.89 -2.82
CA TYR A 109 -3.43 -4.76 -4.12
C TYR A 109 -1.94 -4.52 -3.88
N MET A 110 -1.10 -5.40 -4.39
CA MET A 110 0.34 -5.37 -4.12
C MET A 110 1.16 -5.20 -5.37
N CYS A 111 2.20 -4.40 -5.26
CA CYS A 111 3.20 -4.23 -6.30
C CYS A 111 4.54 -3.94 -5.63
N GLY A 112 5.39 -4.94 -5.52
CA GLY A 112 6.68 -4.79 -4.86
C GLY A 112 7.60 -5.97 -5.12
N PRO A 113 8.78 -5.97 -4.50
CA PRO A 113 9.70 -7.10 -4.63
C PRO A 113 9.06 -8.39 -4.14
N PRO A 114 9.47 -9.55 -4.70
CA PRO A 114 8.86 -10.83 -4.34
C PRO A 114 8.89 -11.15 -2.85
N MET A 115 9.97 -10.81 -2.16
CA MET A 115 10.07 -11.07 -0.72
C MET A 115 9.08 -10.23 0.08
N MET A 116 8.89 -8.97 -0.32
CA MET A 116 7.91 -8.10 0.31
C MET A 116 6.49 -8.62 0.08
N ASN A 117 6.18 -8.99 -1.16
CA ASN A 117 4.87 -9.54 -1.50
C ASN A 117 4.58 -10.80 -0.70
N LYS A 118 5.57 -11.72 -0.60
CA LYS A 118 5.41 -12.95 0.16
C LYS A 118 5.14 -12.67 1.63
N ALA A 119 5.89 -11.78 2.23
CA ALA A 119 5.71 -11.43 3.65
C ALA A 119 4.33 -10.83 3.90
N CYS A 120 3.87 -9.98 3.00
CA CYS A 120 2.53 -9.39 3.11
C CYS A 120 1.44 -10.45 2.95
N ILE A 121 1.58 -11.35 1.97
CA ILE A 121 0.60 -12.41 1.76
C ILE A 121 0.51 -13.32 2.98
N ASP A 122 1.64 -13.74 3.53
CA ASP A 122 1.66 -14.60 4.71
C ASP A 122 0.97 -13.91 5.90
N MET A 123 1.23 -12.63 6.11
CA MET A 123 0.58 -11.88 7.17
C MET A 123 -0.93 -11.80 6.96
N LEU A 124 -1.37 -11.52 5.71
CA LEU A 124 -2.79 -11.40 5.41
C LEU A 124 -3.52 -12.73 5.56
N LEU A 125 -2.91 -13.83 5.13
CA LEU A 125 -3.50 -15.17 5.30
C LEU A 125 -3.65 -15.51 6.78
N ASP A 126 -2.68 -15.13 7.62
CA ASP A 126 -2.77 -15.31 9.07
C ASP A 126 -3.92 -14.52 9.70
N LEU A 127 -4.31 -13.42 9.09
CA LEU A 127 -5.46 -12.62 9.53
C LEU A 127 -6.81 -13.13 9.04
N GLY A 128 -6.81 -14.19 8.21
CA GLY A 128 -8.04 -14.72 7.67
C GLY A 128 -8.47 -14.14 6.34
N VAL A 129 -7.60 -13.36 5.70
CA VAL A 129 -7.89 -12.83 4.36
C VAL A 129 -7.82 -13.97 3.35
N GLU A 130 -8.82 -14.06 2.49
CA GLU A 130 -8.85 -15.07 1.45
C GLU A 130 -8.02 -14.64 0.24
N ARG A 131 -7.43 -15.62 -0.47
CA ARG A 131 -6.58 -15.32 -1.61
C ARG A 131 -7.32 -14.57 -2.73
N GLU A 132 -8.61 -14.78 -2.86
CA GLU A 132 -9.43 -14.06 -3.84
C GLU A 132 -9.43 -12.55 -3.62
N ASN A 133 -9.08 -12.11 -2.42
CA ASN A 133 -9.04 -10.69 -2.08
C ASN A 133 -7.62 -10.14 -2.08
N ILE A 134 -6.64 -10.92 -2.53
CA ILE A 134 -5.24 -10.50 -2.64
C ILE A 134 -4.86 -10.47 -4.11
N PHE A 135 -4.54 -9.28 -4.62
CA PHE A 135 -4.23 -9.06 -6.02
C PHE A 135 -2.78 -8.64 -6.16
N LEU A 136 -2.00 -9.45 -6.87
CA LEU A 136 -0.62 -9.13 -7.19
C LEU A 136 -0.59 -8.48 -8.55
N ASP A 137 0.08 -7.34 -8.63
CA ASP A 137 0.27 -6.67 -9.89
C ASP A 137 1.66 -7.02 -10.41
N ASP A 138 1.70 -7.94 -11.34
CA ASP A 138 2.94 -8.44 -11.93
C ASP A 138 3.29 -7.61 -13.16
N PHE A 139 3.67 -6.36 -12.92
CA PHE A 139 4.07 -5.46 -13.99
C PHE A 139 5.53 -5.68 -14.32
N GLY A 140 5.77 -6.07 -15.50
CA GLY A 140 7.09 -6.25 -15.97
C GLY A 140 7.60 -7.65 -15.86
N GLY A 141 6.71 -8.48 -15.47
CA GLY A 141 6.90 -9.92 -15.60
C GLY A 141 8.06 -10.48 -14.87
#